data_e2901ac571799cab9ff820774ee4f8bb
#
_entry.id   e2901ac571799cab9ff820774ee4f8bb
#
_cell.length_a   1.000
_cell.length_b   1.000
_cell.length_c   1.000
_cell.angle_alpha   90.00
_cell.angle_beta   90.00
_cell.angle_gamma   90.00
#
_symmetry.space_group_name_H-M   'P 1'
#
loop_
_entity.id
_entity.type
_entity.pdbx_description
1 polymer ?
#
loop_
_entity_poly.entity_id
_entity_poly.type
_entity_poly.pdbx_seq_one_letter_code
_entity_poly.pdbx_strand_id
1 'polypeptide(L)'
;MNIAQREQQIIRIQSQSSYASINEALEATLRLEASQVTQKIIEAALDEEVQAYLSQLQGTRPRRSGYYQRVLDTQYGRIPQLSVPKLRKGNADREWQILERYQRALGSLLDFCLGLYVMGLSLRDLQEALYEILGAVLSVNAINRITLKAQKQMFQSRQTRLEETPPILIVDGVWASVQCSSEDFWQDQAGHIRKLRHAEDRVILVAMAVWPDGTQTVLHYEMATQESEAAWLQRS
;
A
#
# COMPACT_ATOMS: atom_id res chain seq x y z
N MET A 1 14.25 3.26 29.86
CA MET A 1 13.58 2.24 30.71
C MET A 1 14.54 1.07 30.87
N ASN A 2 14.84 0.65 32.11
CA ASN A 2 15.75 -0.45 32.42
C ASN A 2 15.08 -1.80 32.12
N ILE A 3 15.88 -2.86 31.83
CA ILE A 3 15.40 -4.22 31.55
C ILE A 3 14.45 -4.72 32.63
N ALA A 4 14.78 -4.53 33.91
CA ALA A 4 13.94 -4.91 35.03
C ALA A 4 12.57 -4.19 35.05
N GLN A 5 12.51 -2.94 34.61
CA GLN A 5 11.24 -2.20 34.48
C GLN A 5 10.38 -2.73 33.35
N ARG A 6 11.00 -3.19 32.25
CA ARG A 6 10.30 -3.82 31.13
C ARG A 6 9.73 -5.18 31.52
N GLU A 7 10.50 -6.01 32.23
CA GLU A 7 10.04 -7.30 32.72
C GLU A 7 8.84 -7.13 33.68
N GLN A 8 8.89 -6.16 34.60
CA GLN A 8 7.77 -5.85 35.47
C GLN A 8 6.54 -5.36 34.71
N GLN A 9 6.72 -4.61 33.65
CA GLN A 9 5.63 -4.14 32.78
C GLN A 9 4.98 -5.31 32.02
N ILE A 10 5.77 -6.24 31.47
CA ILE A 10 5.27 -7.45 30.80
C ILE A 10 4.47 -8.31 31.77
N ILE A 11 4.99 -8.56 32.99
CA ILE A 11 4.30 -9.32 34.03
C ILE A 11 2.99 -8.62 34.43
N ARG A 12 3.00 -7.29 34.54
CA ARG A 12 1.81 -6.49 34.86
C ARG A 12 0.74 -6.54 33.77
N ILE A 13 1.15 -6.48 32.51
CA ILE A 13 0.25 -6.64 31.35
C ILE A 13 -0.35 -8.03 31.34
N GLN A 14 0.46 -9.07 31.57
CA GLN A 14 0.00 -10.45 31.69
C GLN A 14 -1.00 -10.68 32.81
N SER A 15 -0.77 -10.04 33.95
CA SER A 15 -1.68 -10.17 35.15
C SER A 15 -2.98 -9.38 34.99
N GLN A 16 -3.01 -8.35 34.15
CA GLN A 16 -4.19 -7.50 33.90
C GLN A 16 -4.99 -7.87 32.66
N SER A 17 -4.43 -8.71 31.78
CA SER A 17 -5.00 -9.06 30.47
C SER A 17 -5.22 -10.56 30.39
N SER A 18 -6.25 -10.96 29.69
CA SER A 18 -6.61 -12.37 29.40
C SER A 18 -5.70 -13.01 28.36
N TYR A 19 -4.37 -12.81 28.43
CA TYR A 19 -3.43 -13.45 27.51
C TYR A 19 -3.23 -14.92 27.86
N ALA A 20 -3.30 -15.79 26.86
CA ALA A 20 -3.16 -17.24 27.03
C ALA A 20 -1.72 -17.69 27.35
N SER A 21 -0.71 -16.86 26.99
CA SER A 21 0.70 -17.20 27.18
C SER A 21 1.60 -15.96 27.39
N ILE A 22 2.79 -16.20 27.96
CA ILE A 22 3.84 -15.16 28.08
C ILE A 22 4.28 -14.65 26.70
N ASN A 23 4.35 -15.49 25.69
CA ASN A 23 4.72 -15.10 24.33
C ASN A 23 3.69 -14.14 23.74
N GLU A 24 2.41 -14.41 23.93
CA GLU A 24 1.34 -13.52 23.46
C GLU A 24 1.40 -12.14 24.15
N ALA A 25 1.63 -12.11 25.45
CA ALA A 25 1.83 -10.86 26.19
C ALA A 25 3.09 -10.10 25.72
N LEU A 26 4.17 -10.81 25.44
CA LEU A 26 5.40 -10.23 24.90
C LEU A 26 5.18 -9.61 23.51
N GLU A 27 4.54 -10.34 22.61
CA GLU A 27 4.23 -9.83 21.27
C GLU A 27 3.33 -8.61 21.30
N ALA A 28 2.28 -8.62 22.12
CA ALA A 28 1.40 -7.47 22.30
C ALA A 28 2.16 -6.24 22.84
N THR A 29 3.10 -6.46 23.78
CA THR A 29 3.95 -5.40 24.31
C THR A 29 4.89 -4.84 23.26
N LEU A 30 5.55 -5.71 22.49
CA LEU A 30 6.44 -5.31 21.40
C LEU A 30 5.69 -4.50 20.32
N ARG A 31 4.49 -4.92 19.93
CA ARG A 31 3.65 -4.18 18.98
C ARG A 31 3.28 -2.80 19.51
N LEU A 32 2.91 -2.72 20.78
CA LEU A 32 2.55 -1.44 21.42
C LEU A 32 3.75 -0.49 21.47
N GLU A 33 4.90 -0.95 21.93
CA GLU A 33 6.13 -0.15 22.01
C GLU A 33 6.60 0.30 20.61
N ALA A 34 6.60 -0.61 19.62
CA ALA A 34 6.96 -0.28 18.26
C ALA A 34 6.03 0.79 17.67
N SER A 35 4.72 0.67 17.91
CA SER A 35 3.74 1.67 17.46
C SER A 35 3.96 3.03 18.12
N GLN A 36 4.24 3.07 19.43
CA GLN A 36 4.50 4.33 20.15
C GLN A 36 5.81 5.00 19.71
N VAL A 37 6.88 4.23 19.52
CA VAL A 37 8.14 4.77 19.00
C VAL A 37 7.95 5.31 17.59
N THR A 38 7.27 4.57 16.72
CA THR A 38 6.95 5.00 15.35
C THR A 38 6.11 6.27 15.35
N GLN A 39 5.11 6.37 16.22
CA GLN A 39 4.31 7.58 16.37
C GLN A 39 5.17 8.80 16.71
N LYS A 40 6.06 8.69 17.71
CA LYS A 40 6.94 9.79 18.14
C LYS A 40 7.89 10.22 17.01
N ILE A 41 8.43 9.28 16.26
CA ILE A 41 9.33 9.58 15.12
C ILE A 41 8.56 10.35 14.04
N ILE A 42 7.36 9.88 13.68
CA ILE A 42 6.55 10.53 12.64
C ILE A 42 6.10 11.92 13.09
N GLU A 43 5.65 12.09 14.35
CA GLU A 43 5.23 13.39 14.89
C GLU A 43 6.40 14.38 14.88
N ALA A 44 7.60 13.95 15.29
CA ALA A 44 8.80 14.79 15.24
C ALA A 44 9.15 15.20 13.79
N ALA A 45 9.13 14.24 12.86
CA ALA A 45 9.42 14.51 11.45
C ALA A 45 8.39 15.48 10.82
N LEU A 46 7.10 15.34 11.14
CA LEU A 46 6.04 16.27 10.71
C LEU A 46 6.26 17.69 11.26
N ASP A 47 6.70 17.80 12.51
CA ASP A 47 7.02 19.09 13.11
C ASP A 47 8.24 19.74 12.46
N GLU A 48 9.28 18.97 12.14
CA GLU A 48 10.46 19.44 11.42
C GLU A 48 10.09 19.88 9.99
N GLU A 49 9.26 19.13 9.28
CA GLU A 49 8.79 19.50 7.95
C GLU A 49 8.04 20.84 7.97
N VAL A 50 7.16 21.05 8.95
CA VAL A 50 6.45 22.33 9.14
C VAL A 50 7.42 23.45 9.48
N GLN A 51 8.41 23.19 10.35
CA GLN A 51 9.41 24.18 10.73
C GLN A 51 10.27 24.59 9.54
N ALA A 52 10.75 23.64 8.76
CA ALA A 52 11.51 23.89 7.54
C ALA A 52 10.71 24.74 6.53
N TYR A 53 9.44 24.42 6.35
CA TYR A 53 8.55 25.20 5.50
C TYR A 53 8.40 26.64 5.98
N LEU A 54 8.13 26.86 7.24
CA LEU A 54 7.95 28.21 7.80
C LEU A 54 9.22 29.04 7.70
N SER A 55 10.41 28.41 7.76
CA SER A 55 11.69 29.10 7.63
C SER A 55 12.00 29.57 6.19
N GLN A 56 11.48 28.85 5.17
CA GLN A 56 11.70 29.15 3.75
C GLN A 56 10.80 30.28 3.23
N LEU A 57 9.70 30.60 3.94
CA LEU A 57 8.73 31.59 3.49
C LEU A 57 9.22 33.03 3.75
N GLN A 58 9.21 33.84 2.70
CA GLN A 58 9.41 35.30 2.76
C GLN A 58 8.05 36.00 2.75
N GLY A 59 7.86 36.99 3.63
CA GLY A 59 6.62 37.78 3.71
C GLY A 59 5.62 37.26 4.75
N THR A 60 4.31 37.35 4.46
CA THR A 60 3.26 36.95 5.40
C THR A 60 3.27 35.45 5.65
N ARG A 61 3.76 35.05 6.81
CA ARG A 61 3.92 33.65 7.16
C ARG A 61 2.63 33.05 7.73
N PRO A 62 2.24 31.83 7.29
CA PRO A 62 1.21 31.06 7.99
C PRO A 62 1.65 30.81 9.43
N ARG A 63 0.68 30.80 10.35
CA ARG A 63 0.97 30.54 11.77
C ARG A 63 0.57 29.13 12.14
N ARG A 64 1.35 28.49 13.01
CA ARG A 64 0.95 27.23 13.64
C ARG A 64 -0.39 27.41 14.37
N SER A 65 -1.31 26.46 14.21
CA SER A 65 -2.66 26.48 14.78
C SER A 65 -2.95 25.24 15.65
N GLY A 66 -1.93 24.72 16.33
CA GLY A 66 -2.04 23.47 17.09
C GLY A 66 -1.93 22.22 16.23
N TYR A 67 -2.55 21.15 16.69
CA TYR A 67 -2.52 19.83 16.07
C TYR A 67 -3.95 19.33 15.84
N TYR A 68 -4.10 18.38 14.91
CA TYR A 68 -5.30 17.57 14.80
C TYR A 68 -4.91 16.09 14.85
N GLN A 69 -5.81 15.29 15.39
CA GLN A 69 -5.60 13.84 15.53
C GLN A 69 -6.07 13.11 14.26
N ARG A 70 -5.33 12.11 13.86
CA ARG A 70 -5.73 11.18 12.78
C ARG A 70 -5.23 9.78 13.05
N VAL A 71 -5.89 8.80 12.45
CA VAL A 71 -5.43 7.42 12.42
C VAL A 71 -4.41 7.25 11.29
N LEU A 72 -3.32 6.53 11.57
CA LEU A 72 -2.35 6.13 10.58
C LEU A 72 -2.02 4.64 10.73
N ASP A 73 -2.16 3.89 9.65
CA ASP A 73 -1.75 2.48 9.58
C ASP A 73 -0.31 2.40 9.08
N THR A 74 0.53 1.67 9.80
CA THR A 74 1.95 1.46 9.48
C THR A 74 2.28 -0.03 9.49
N GLN A 75 3.40 -0.41 8.93
CA GLN A 75 3.91 -1.78 9.00
C GLN A 75 4.21 -2.25 10.44
N TYR A 76 4.29 -1.33 11.41
CA TYR A 76 4.53 -1.61 12.83
C TYR A 76 3.24 -1.60 13.67
N GLY A 77 2.08 -1.48 13.02
CA GLY A 77 0.77 -1.44 13.64
C GLY A 77 0.03 -0.12 13.39
N ARG A 78 -1.18 -0.05 13.93
CA ARG A 78 -2.04 1.13 13.82
C ARG A 78 -1.70 2.16 14.90
N ILE A 79 -1.51 3.39 14.48
CA ILE A 79 -1.40 4.57 15.36
C ILE A 79 -2.79 5.22 15.41
N PRO A 80 -3.51 5.09 16.54
CA PRO A 80 -4.91 5.57 16.61
C PRO A 80 -5.03 7.08 16.72
N GLN A 81 -4.01 7.76 17.25
CA GLN A 81 -4.02 9.19 17.55
C GLN A 81 -2.68 9.84 17.18
N LEU A 82 -2.40 9.93 15.89
CA LEU A 82 -1.24 10.67 15.39
C LEU A 82 -1.53 12.18 15.44
N SER A 83 -0.67 12.94 16.10
CA SER A 83 -0.75 14.39 16.19
C SER A 83 -0.13 15.05 14.96
N VAL A 84 -0.96 15.57 14.07
CA VAL A 84 -0.50 16.24 12.84
C VAL A 84 -0.55 17.76 13.00
N PRO A 85 0.56 18.49 12.78
CA PRO A 85 0.60 19.93 12.94
C PRO A 85 -0.32 20.63 11.93
N LYS A 86 -1.01 21.69 12.41
CA LYS A 86 -1.98 22.46 11.64
C LYS A 86 -1.47 23.88 11.43
N LEU A 87 -1.61 24.39 10.21
CA LEU A 87 -1.29 25.78 9.86
C LEU A 87 -2.57 26.60 9.60
N ARG A 88 -2.59 27.85 10.05
CA ARG A 88 -3.62 28.84 9.68
C ARG A 88 -3.19 29.54 8.40
N LYS A 89 -4.06 29.58 7.38
CA LYS A 89 -3.88 30.26 6.07
C LYS A 89 -2.63 29.78 5.32
N GLY A 90 -2.80 29.20 4.15
CA GLY A 90 -1.71 28.85 3.24
C GLY A 90 -1.41 27.35 3.06
N ASN A 91 -2.32 26.45 3.47
CA ASN A 91 -2.11 24.99 3.31
C ASN A 91 -2.68 24.40 2.02
N ALA A 92 -3.39 25.21 1.19
CA ALA A 92 -4.17 24.64 0.09
C ALA A 92 -3.29 24.04 -1.02
N ASP A 93 -2.08 24.57 -1.23
CA ASP A 93 -1.28 24.29 -2.42
C ASP A 93 0.06 23.60 -2.10
N ARG A 94 0.25 23.14 -0.86
CA ARG A 94 1.49 22.46 -0.49
C ARG A 94 1.37 20.95 -0.56
N GLU A 95 2.30 20.33 -1.24
CA GLU A 95 2.58 18.90 -1.15
C GLU A 95 3.44 18.62 0.10
N TRP A 96 2.90 17.81 1.00
CA TRP A 96 3.60 17.31 2.18
C TRP A 96 4.37 16.05 1.80
N GLN A 97 5.65 15.98 2.16
CA GLN A 97 6.53 14.88 1.77
C GLN A 97 6.35 13.65 2.68
N ILE A 98 6.18 13.90 3.99
CA ILE A 98 6.09 12.81 4.97
C ILE A 98 4.71 12.16 4.95
N LEU A 99 3.65 12.98 4.87
CA LEU A 99 2.28 12.50 4.96
C LEU A 99 1.34 13.35 4.10
N GLU A 100 0.88 12.80 3.00
CA GLU A 100 -0.08 13.45 2.13
C GLU A 100 -1.42 13.74 2.83
N ARG A 101 -2.12 14.75 2.32
CA ARG A 101 -3.46 15.08 2.82
C ARG A 101 -4.39 13.88 2.65
N TYR A 102 -5.08 13.49 3.74
CA TYR A 102 -5.98 12.32 3.81
C TYR A 102 -5.32 10.94 3.68
N GLN A 103 -4.02 10.84 3.64
CA GLN A 103 -3.32 9.56 3.66
C GLN A 103 -3.56 8.86 5.01
N ARG A 104 -4.04 7.62 4.99
CA ARG A 104 -4.33 6.81 6.19
C ARG A 104 -3.39 5.64 6.39
N ALA A 105 -2.52 5.37 5.43
CA ALA A 105 -1.53 4.32 5.51
C ALA A 105 -0.17 4.85 5.06
N LEU A 106 0.88 4.44 5.74
CA LEU A 106 2.25 4.82 5.37
C LEU A 106 2.65 4.13 4.05
N GLY A 107 3.48 4.78 3.23
CA GLY A 107 3.89 4.25 1.94
C GLY A 107 4.49 2.84 2.04
N SER A 108 5.35 2.61 3.01
CA SER A 108 5.98 1.30 3.25
C SER A 108 4.98 0.16 3.52
N LEU A 109 3.84 0.44 4.17
CA LEU A 109 2.76 -0.54 4.33
C LEU A 109 2.08 -0.84 2.99
N LEU A 110 1.89 0.18 2.16
CA LEU A 110 1.29 0.00 0.84
C LEU A 110 2.20 -0.84 -0.07
N ASP A 111 3.50 -0.58 -0.04
CA ASP A 111 4.51 -1.34 -0.80
C ASP A 111 4.58 -2.79 -0.32
N PHE A 112 4.51 -3.02 0.99
CA PHE A 112 4.43 -4.36 1.58
C PHE A 112 3.17 -5.12 1.12
N CYS A 113 1.99 -4.49 1.19
CA CYS A 113 0.74 -5.09 0.70
C CYS A 113 0.81 -5.41 -0.80
N LEU A 114 1.40 -4.51 -1.59
CA LEU A 114 1.59 -4.73 -3.02
C LEU A 114 2.52 -5.92 -3.27
N GLY A 115 3.63 -6.03 -2.55
CA GLY A 115 4.55 -7.15 -2.64
C GLY A 115 3.85 -8.49 -2.37
N LEU A 116 3.06 -8.58 -1.30
CA LEU A 116 2.29 -9.77 -0.97
C LEU A 116 1.24 -10.10 -2.05
N TYR A 117 0.59 -9.09 -2.62
CA TYR A 117 -0.38 -9.27 -3.70
C TYR A 117 0.29 -9.81 -4.97
N VAL A 118 1.44 -9.27 -5.34
CA VAL A 118 2.24 -9.76 -6.48
C VAL A 118 2.74 -11.19 -6.27
N MET A 119 3.02 -11.57 -5.02
CA MET A 119 3.36 -12.94 -4.63
C MET A 119 2.18 -13.92 -4.70
N GLY A 120 0.97 -13.44 -5.01
CA GLY A 120 -0.20 -14.25 -5.26
C GLY A 120 -1.23 -14.32 -4.12
N LEU A 121 -1.08 -13.53 -3.05
CA LEU A 121 -2.10 -13.47 -2.01
C LEU A 121 -3.36 -12.79 -2.56
N SER A 122 -4.52 -13.38 -2.25
CA SER A 122 -5.81 -12.74 -2.56
C SER A 122 -6.03 -11.50 -1.67
N LEU A 123 -6.97 -10.62 -2.06
CA LEU A 123 -7.32 -9.47 -1.23
C LEU A 123 -7.86 -9.86 0.16
N ARG A 124 -8.42 -11.06 0.30
CA ARG A 124 -8.88 -11.59 1.59
C ARG A 124 -7.73 -12.08 2.44
N ASP A 125 -6.80 -12.83 1.84
CA ASP A 125 -5.59 -13.30 2.55
C ASP A 125 -4.75 -12.11 3.01
N LEU A 126 -4.67 -11.05 2.20
CA LEU A 126 -4.06 -9.78 2.60
C LEU A 126 -4.78 -9.13 3.79
N GLN A 127 -6.11 -9.19 3.82
CA GLN A 127 -6.88 -8.65 4.94
C GLN A 127 -6.57 -9.41 6.24
N GLU A 128 -6.50 -10.73 6.18
CA GLU A 128 -6.15 -11.59 7.32
C GLU A 128 -4.71 -11.34 7.78
N ALA A 129 -3.74 -11.34 6.86
CA ALA A 129 -2.35 -11.04 7.19
C ALA A 129 -2.16 -9.65 7.82
N LEU A 130 -2.86 -8.63 7.31
CA LEU A 130 -2.82 -7.29 7.87
C LEU A 130 -3.50 -7.18 9.24
N TYR A 131 -4.53 -7.99 9.49
CA TYR A 131 -5.15 -8.05 10.81
C TYR A 131 -4.15 -8.50 11.87
N GLU A 132 -3.36 -9.53 11.56
CA GLU A 132 -2.32 -10.04 12.46
C GLU A 132 -1.23 -8.98 12.76
N ILE A 133 -0.89 -8.14 11.77
CA ILE A 133 0.14 -7.11 11.91
C ILE A 133 -0.40 -5.86 12.61
N LEU A 134 -1.56 -5.37 12.18
CA LEU A 134 -2.09 -4.07 12.60
C LEU A 134 -2.98 -4.17 13.85
N GLY A 135 -3.44 -5.38 14.21
CA GLY A 135 -4.46 -5.57 15.24
C GLY A 135 -5.80 -4.89 14.90
N ALA A 136 -6.04 -4.58 13.63
CA ALA A 136 -7.26 -3.93 13.16
C ALA A 136 -7.61 -4.38 11.74
N VAL A 137 -8.90 -4.47 11.45
CA VAL A 137 -9.38 -4.90 10.14
C VAL A 137 -9.34 -3.74 9.15
N LEU A 138 -8.51 -3.85 8.12
CA LEU A 138 -8.62 -3.03 6.92
C LEU A 138 -9.74 -3.60 6.04
N SER A 139 -10.60 -2.74 5.52
CA SER A 139 -11.63 -3.20 4.59
C SER A 139 -11.00 -3.66 3.27
N VAL A 140 -11.62 -4.67 2.62
CA VAL A 140 -11.21 -5.13 1.28
C VAL A 140 -11.12 -3.96 0.30
N ASN A 141 -12.03 -2.98 0.40
CA ASN A 141 -11.98 -1.77 -0.43
C ASN A 141 -10.74 -0.88 -0.16
N ALA A 142 -10.26 -0.83 1.09
CA ALA A 142 -9.04 -0.10 1.41
C ALA A 142 -7.82 -0.79 0.79
N ILE A 143 -7.76 -2.12 0.86
CA ILE A 143 -6.70 -2.93 0.25
C ILE A 143 -6.77 -2.82 -1.28
N ASN A 144 -7.95 -2.90 -1.87
CA ASN A 144 -8.13 -2.76 -3.31
C ASN A 144 -7.65 -1.41 -3.86
N ARG A 145 -7.70 -0.32 -3.09
CA ARG A 145 -7.12 0.97 -3.50
C ARG A 145 -5.60 0.90 -3.69
N ILE A 146 -4.94 0.04 -2.92
CA ILE A 146 -3.49 -0.20 -3.04
C ILE A 146 -3.20 -0.87 -4.38
N THR A 147 -3.93 -1.92 -4.71
CA THR A 147 -3.77 -2.63 -5.98
C THR A 147 -4.09 -1.75 -7.19
N LEU A 148 -5.10 -0.89 -7.09
CA LEU A 148 -5.43 0.10 -8.14
C LEU A 148 -4.34 1.15 -8.33
N LYS A 149 -3.69 1.61 -7.24
CA LYS A 149 -2.54 2.53 -7.33
C LYS A 149 -1.37 1.85 -8.05
N ALA A 150 -1.08 0.60 -7.71
CA ALA A 150 -0.05 -0.19 -8.38
C ALA A 150 -0.36 -0.40 -9.87
N GLN A 151 -1.58 -0.75 -10.20
CA GLN A 151 -2.03 -0.88 -11.59
C GLN A 151 -1.81 0.41 -12.39
N LYS A 152 -2.11 1.56 -11.79
CA LYS A 152 -1.85 2.86 -12.42
C LYS A 152 -0.36 3.11 -12.66
N GLN A 153 0.50 2.78 -11.70
CA GLN A 153 1.95 2.91 -11.83
C GLN A 153 2.49 1.98 -12.93
N MET A 154 2.05 0.73 -12.96
CA MET A 154 2.40 -0.22 -14.00
C MET A 154 1.93 0.25 -15.39
N PHE A 155 0.75 0.82 -15.50
CA PHE A 155 0.25 1.39 -16.75
C PHE A 155 1.09 2.59 -17.21
N GLN A 156 1.54 3.44 -16.30
CA GLN A 156 2.40 4.57 -16.62
C GLN A 156 3.79 4.11 -17.09
N SER A 157 4.38 3.11 -16.45
CA SER A 157 5.69 2.57 -16.84
C SER A 157 5.68 1.95 -18.23
N ARG A 158 4.56 1.36 -18.66
CA ARG A 158 4.38 0.82 -20.03
C ARG A 158 4.41 1.89 -21.14
N GLN A 159 4.12 3.15 -20.80
CA GLN A 159 4.11 4.26 -21.75
C GLN A 159 5.46 4.97 -21.83
N THR A 160 6.42 4.58 -20.99
CA THR A 160 7.75 5.17 -21.00
C THR A 160 8.52 4.65 -22.22
N ARG A 161 9.03 5.57 -23.04
CA ARG A 161 9.86 5.22 -24.19
C ARG A 161 11.19 4.66 -23.70
N LEU A 162 11.63 3.57 -24.31
CA LEU A 162 12.97 3.02 -24.06
C LEU A 162 14.03 3.99 -24.58
N GLU A 163 14.99 4.34 -23.76
CA GLU A 163 16.15 5.16 -24.16
C GLU A 163 17.18 4.35 -24.93
N GLU A 164 17.28 3.05 -24.61
CA GLU A 164 18.23 2.12 -25.22
C GLU A 164 17.53 0.86 -25.73
N THR A 165 18.11 0.26 -26.78
CA THR A 165 17.61 -1.02 -27.31
C THR A 165 18.18 -2.17 -26.49
N PRO A 166 17.34 -3.04 -25.90
CA PRO A 166 17.83 -4.18 -25.14
C PRO A 166 18.55 -5.18 -26.07
N PRO A 167 19.69 -5.75 -25.64
CA PRO A 167 20.43 -6.74 -26.43
C PRO A 167 19.67 -8.06 -26.60
N ILE A 168 18.81 -8.41 -25.64
CA ILE A 168 17.99 -9.61 -25.68
C ILE A 168 16.55 -9.23 -25.35
N LEU A 169 15.63 -9.62 -26.20
CA LEU A 169 14.19 -9.51 -25.99
C LEU A 169 13.60 -10.92 -25.89
N ILE A 170 12.92 -11.18 -24.76
CA ILE A 170 12.16 -12.40 -24.55
C ILE A 170 10.68 -12.05 -24.71
N VAL A 171 9.97 -12.80 -25.53
CA VAL A 171 8.53 -12.68 -25.72
C VAL A 171 7.88 -14.02 -25.39
N ASP A 172 6.83 -14.00 -24.58
CA ASP A 172 6.16 -15.23 -24.12
C ASP A 172 4.67 -14.97 -23.86
N GLY A 173 3.88 -16.01 -23.95
CA GLY A 173 2.44 -15.99 -23.69
C GLY A 173 2.08 -16.77 -22.42
N VAL A 174 1.57 -16.09 -21.39
CA VAL A 174 1.13 -16.73 -20.15
C VAL A 174 -0.39 -16.85 -20.13
N TRP A 175 -0.90 -18.09 -20.09
CA TRP A 175 -2.33 -18.34 -20.00
C TRP A 175 -2.84 -18.11 -18.58
N ALA A 176 -3.93 -17.37 -18.46
CA ALA A 176 -4.59 -17.06 -17.20
C ALA A 176 -6.10 -17.10 -17.36
N SER A 177 -6.79 -17.65 -16.36
CA SER A 177 -8.25 -17.59 -16.29
C SER A 177 -8.67 -16.26 -15.71
N VAL A 178 -9.34 -15.44 -16.49
CA VAL A 178 -9.73 -14.06 -16.15
C VAL A 178 -11.24 -13.98 -15.97
N GLN A 179 -11.69 -13.32 -14.92
CA GLN A 179 -13.11 -13.05 -14.73
C GLN A 179 -13.55 -11.89 -15.62
N CYS A 180 -14.37 -12.21 -16.62
CA CYS A 180 -15.00 -11.25 -17.51
C CYS A 180 -16.43 -10.93 -17.04
N SER A 181 -16.83 -9.66 -17.19
CA SER A 181 -18.23 -9.27 -16.96
C SER A 181 -19.03 -9.44 -18.26
N SER A 182 -20.13 -10.21 -18.22
CA SER A 182 -21.06 -10.26 -19.34
C SER A 182 -21.89 -8.99 -19.44
N GLU A 183 -22.63 -8.84 -20.53
CA GLU A 183 -23.62 -7.78 -20.67
C GLU A 183 -24.90 -8.09 -19.89
N ASP A 184 -25.04 -9.33 -19.40
CA ASP A 184 -26.20 -9.79 -18.64
C ASP A 184 -26.13 -9.33 -17.20
N PHE A 185 -27.31 -9.08 -16.65
CA PHE A 185 -27.48 -8.65 -15.26
C PHE A 185 -28.34 -9.67 -14.51
N TRP A 186 -28.04 -9.84 -13.24
CA TRP A 186 -28.87 -10.61 -12.33
C TRP A 186 -29.16 -9.79 -11.07
N GLN A 187 -30.28 -10.08 -10.41
CA GLN A 187 -30.68 -9.43 -9.18
C GLN A 187 -30.42 -10.36 -8.01
N ASP A 188 -29.69 -9.88 -7.00
CA ASP A 188 -29.46 -10.64 -5.79
C ASP A 188 -30.69 -10.61 -4.86
N GLN A 189 -30.67 -11.45 -3.81
CA GLN A 189 -31.77 -11.56 -2.84
C GLN A 189 -32.10 -10.24 -2.12
N ALA A 190 -31.16 -9.29 -2.10
CA ALA A 190 -31.30 -7.96 -1.51
C ALA A 190 -31.85 -6.92 -2.53
N GLY A 191 -32.10 -7.33 -3.77
CA GLY A 191 -32.63 -6.47 -4.83
C GLY A 191 -31.54 -5.69 -5.61
N HIS A 192 -30.24 -5.90 -5.35
CA HIS A 192 -29.19 -5.23 -6.08
C HIS A 192 -28.97 -5.87 -7.45
N ILE A 193 -28.88 -5.04 -8.48
CA ILE A 193 -28.56 -5.46 -9.84
C ILE A 193 -27.03 -5.62 -9.97
N ARG A 194 -26.58 -6.80 -10.38
CA ARG A 194 -25.16 -7.14 -10.56
C ARG A 194 -24.93 -7.70 -11.96
N LYS A 195 -23.78 -7.36 -12.55
CA LYS A 195 -23.36 -7.99 -13.80
C LYS A 195 -23.00 -9.45 -13.57
N LEU A 196 -23.44 -10.31 -14.45
CA LEU A 196 -23.02 -11.72 -14.46
C LEU A 196 -21.52 -11.75 -14.79
N ARG A 197 -20.80 -12.64 -14.12
CA ARG A 197 -19.36 -12.84 -14.35
C ARG A 197 -19.13 -14.28 -14.75
N HIS A 198 -18.26 -14.49 -15.72
CA HIS A 198 -17.81 -15.81 -16.13
C HIS A 198 -16.29 -15.80 -16.24
N ALA A 199 -15.68 -16.98 -16.12
CA ALA A 199 -14.24 -17.14 -16.30
C ALA A 199 -13.96 -17.46 -17.76
N GLU A 200 -12.99 -16.76 -18.35
CA GLU A 200 -12.48 -17.05 -19.68
C GLU A 200 -10.97 -17.22 -19.62
N ASP A 201 -10.45 -18.18 -20.35
CA ASP A 201 -9.01 -18.30 -20.52
C ASP A 201 -8.52 -17.26 -21.51
N ARG A 202 -7.56 -16.48 -21.09
CA ARG A 202 -6.90 -15.42 -21.86
C ARG A 202 -5.39 -15.60 -21.81
N VAL A 203 -4.73 -15.24 -22.86
CA VAL A 203 -3.27 -15.20 -22.87
C VAL A 203 -2.79 -13.77 -22.57
N ILE A 204 -1.83 -13.67 -21.66
CA ILE A 204 -1.12 -12.43 -21.38
C ILE A 204 0.20 -12.52 -22.15
N LEU A 205 0.29 -11.76 -23.22
CA LEU A 205 1.53 -11.61 -24.00
C LEU A 205 2.48 -10.71 -23.22
N VAL A 206 3.70 -11.15 -22.97
CA VAL A 206 4.71 -10.42 -22.19
C VAL A 206 5.96 -10.24 -23.03
N ALA A 207 6.46 -9.03 -23.12
CA ALA A 207 7.77 -8.70 -23.69
C ALA A 207 8.71 -8.25 -22.58
N MET A 208 9.84 -8.92 -22.42
CA MET A 208 10.83 -8.67 -21.37
C MET A 208 12.22 -8.43 -21.98
N ALA A 209 12.87 -7.37 -21.56
CA ALA A 209 14.26 -7.09 -21.87
C ALA A 209 15.21 -7.77 -20.88
N VAL A 210 16.33 -8.28 -21.36
CA VAL A 210 17.48 -8.66 -20.54
C VAL A 210 18.64 -7.75 -20.90
N TRP A 211 19.13 -7.02 -19.90
CA TRP A 211 20.20 -6.03 -20.06
C TRP A 211 21.58 -6.65 -19.86
N PRO A 212 22.68 -5.99 -20.30
CA PRO A 212 24.05 -6.53 -20.20
C PRO A 212 24.50 -6.82 -18.75
N ASP A 213 23.93 -6.13 -17.78
CA ASP A 213 24.17 -6.33 -16.34
C ASP A 213 23.40 -7.52 -15.76
N GLY A 214 22.61 -8.23 -16.58
CA GLY A 214 21.76 -9.33 -16.16
C GLY A 214 20.40 -8.91 -15.58
N THR A 215 20.11 -7.63 -15.50
CA THR A 215 18.79 -7.17 -15.04
C THR A 215 17.71 -7.48 -16.09
N GLN A 216 16.52 -7.78 -15.60
CA GLN A 216 15.36 -8.10 -16.40
C GLN A 216 14.27 -7.04 -16.18
N THR A 217 13.71 -6.53 -17.26
CA THR A 217 12.67 -5.50 -17.22
C THR A 217 11.51 -5.89 -18.12
N VAL A 218 10.29 -5.92 -17.56
CA VAL A 218 9.08 -6.10 -18.37
C VAL A 218 8.82 -4.80 -19.14
N LEU A 219 8.94 -4.87 -20.47
CA LEU A 219 8.75 -3.73 -21.35
C LEU A 219 7.28 -3.52 -21.69
N HIS A 220 6.58 -4.62 -21.96
CA HIS A 220 5.19 -4.59 -22.37
C HIS A 220 4.48 -5.86 -21.93
N TYR A 221 3.19 -5.74 -21.66
CA TYR A 221 2.27 -6.87 -21.52
C TYR A 221 0.89 -6.49 -22.03
N GLU A 222 0.21 -7.41 -22.68
CA GLU A 222 -1.14 -7.20 -23.19
C GLU A 222 -1.96 -8.48 -23.07
N MET A 223 -3.25 -8.33 -22.83
CA MET A 223 -4.16 -9.46 -22.76
C MET A 223 -4.79 -9.68 -24.14
N ALA A 224 -4.65 -10.89 -24.66
CA ALA A 224 -5.21 -11.33 -25.94
C ALA A 224 -6.13 -12.54 -25.74
N THR A 225 -6.96 -12.83 -26.72
CA THR A 225 -7.82 -14.01 -26.73
C THR A 225 -7.05 -15.28 -27.10
N GLN A 226 -5.99 -15.12 -27.87
CA GLN A 226 -5.13 -16.21 -28.31
C GLN A 226 -3.72 -15.69 -28.59
N GLU A 227 -2.73 -16.58 -28.47
CA GLU A 227 -1.38 -16.31 -28.90
C GLU A 227 -1.30 -16.50 -30.43
N SER A 228 -1.07 -15.41 -31.16
CA SER A 228 -0.96 -15.41 -32.62
C SER A 228 -0.01 -14.31 -33.07
N GLU A 229 0.58 -14.47 -34.23
CA GLU A 229 1.43 -13.45 -34.86
C GLU A 229 0.70 -12.10 -34.98
N ALA A 230 -0.59 -12.12 -35.34
CA ALA A 230 -1.40 -10.93 -35.43
C ALA A 230 -1.57 -10.21 -34.09
N ALA A 231 -1.65 -10.96 -32.97
CA ALA A 231 -1.75 -10.39 -31.64
C ALA A 231 -0.44 -9.69 -31.23
N TRP A 232 0.71 -10.20 -31.68
CA TRP A 232 2.02 -9.57 -31.44
C TRP A 232 2.26 -8.33 -32.30
N LEU A 233 1.75 -8.31 -33.54
CA LEU A 233 1.98 -7.24 -34.50
C LEU A 233 1.02 -6.05 -34.40
N GLN A 234 -0.10 -6.18 -33.70
CA GLN A 234 -1.14 -5.15 -33.66
C GLN A 234 -0.73 -3.81 -33.03
N ARG A 235 0.49 -3.71 -32.42
CA ARG A 235 1.01 -2.44 -31.86
C ARG A 235 2.53 -2.36 -31.88
N SER A 236 3.10 -2.32 -33.08
CA SER A 236 4.47 -1.82 -33.27
C SER A 236 4.44 -0.28 -33.35
#